data_fe93b04129e6e8164fbbc84d907b7cd1
#
_entry.id   fe93b04129e6e8164fbbc84d907b7cd1
#
_cell.length_a   1.000
_cell.length_b   1.000
_cell.length_c   1.000
_cell.angle_alpha   90.00
_cell.angle_beta   90.00
_cell.angle_gamma   90.00
#
_symmetry.space_group_name_H-M   'P 1'
#
loop_
_entity.id
_entity.type
_entity.pdbx_description
1 polymer ?
#
loop_
_entity_poly.entity_id
_entity_poly.type
_entity_poly.pdbx_seq_one_letter_code
_entity_poly.pdbx_strand_id
1 'polypeptide(L)'
;VKERLVVKGVAPERVRVYGIPLRPRFNEPVDRVAIAEKMGLDPDVPTILVMGGGQGLGPIKKIVKSLGKMNMYVQIIVLSGVNKKIVNSLRRYAAKADKKILVFEFVTNVEELMTVAKLIVTKPGGMTTAESLTKGLPMVVINPIPGQEMRNTDFLIQQGIGIRVHDVDDIG
;
A
#
# COMPACT_ATOMS: atom_id res chain seq x y z
N VAL A 1 -15.66 -8.18 13.90
CA VAL A 1 -15.91 -9.59 13.52
C VAL A 1 -16.57 -10.35 14.66
N LYS A 2 -16.00 -10.30 15.90
CA LYS A 2 -16.54 -11.01 17.08
C LYS A 2 -18.03 -10.69 17.30
N GLU A 3 -18.40 -9.42 17.41
CA GLU A 3 -19.78 -8.96 17.61
C GLU A 3 -20.76 -9.56 16.57
N ARG A 4 -20.37 -9.57 15.30
CA ARG A 4 -21.20 -10.14 14.23
C ARG A 4 -21.41 -11.66 14.35
N LEU A 5 -20.42 -12.38 14.86
CA LEU A 5 -20.53 -13.82 15.12
C LEU A 5 -21.44 -14.07 16.32
N VAL A 6 -21.31 -13.27 17.37
CA VAL A 6 -22.17 -13.35 18.56
C VAL A 6 -23.63 -13.07 18.20
N VAL A 7 -23.90 -12.03 17.43
CA VAL A 7 -25.26 -11.71 16.93
C VAL A 7 -25.85 -12.88 16.10
N LYS A 8 -24.98 -13.66 15.42
CA LYS A 8 -25.39 -14.86 14.67
C LYS A 8 -25.49 -16.13 15.53
N GLY A 9 -25.44 -16.02 16.87
CA GLY A 9 -25.63 -17.13 17.79
C GLY A 9 -24.36 -17.88 18.18
N VAL A 10 -23.16 -17.39 17.83
CA VAL A 10 -21.91 -17.99 18.32
C VAL A 10 -21.64 -17.50 19.73
N ALA A 11 -21.45 -18.44 20.67
CA ALA A 11 -21.17 -18.12 22.07
C ALA A 11 -19.89 -17.27 22.20
N PRO A 12 -19.92 -16.14 22.94
CA PRO A 12 -18.82 -15.16 23.00
C PRO A 12 -17.47 -15.74 23.44
N GLU A 13 -17.48 -16.73 24.32
CA GLU A 13 -16.29 -17.43 24.82
C GLU A 13 -15.61 -18.30 23.76
N ARG A 14 -16.34 -18.69 22.72
CA ARG A 14 -15.83 -19.46 21.57
C ARG A 14 -15.16 -18.57 20.51
N VAL A 15 -15.28 -17.24 20.64
CA VAL A 15 -14.72 -16.28 19.67
C VAL A 15 -13.51 -15.57 20.27
N ARG A 16 -12.33 -15.90 19.76
CA ARG A 16 -11.07 -15.22 20.10
C ARG A 16 -10.65 -14.31 18.93
N VAL A 17 -10.18 -13.11 19.24
CA VAL A 17 -9.73 -12.13 18.23
C VAL A 17 -8.22 -11.96 18.39
N TYR A 18 -7.47 -12.48 17.43
CA TYR A 18 -6.01 -12.45 17.42
C TYR A 18 -5.42 -11.50 16.35
N GLY A 19 -6.27 -10.84 15.57
CA GLY A 19 -5.83 -10.04 14.42
C GLY A 19 -5.50 -10.90 13.20
N ILE A 20 -4.77 -10.33 12.26
CA ILE A 20 -4.28 -11.01 11.06
C ILE A 20 -2.81 -11.39 11.30
N PRO A 21 -2.46 -12.70 11.26
CA PRO A 21 -1.07 -13.11 11.45
C PRO A 21 -0.21 -12.64 10.27
N LEU A 22 0.92 -12.02 10.59
CA LEU A 22 1.90 -11.57 9.62
C LEU A 22 3.19 -12.40 9.73
N ARG A 23 4.00 -12.34 8.68
CA ARG A 23 5.34 -12.95 8.71
C ARG A 23 6.21 -12.23 9.74
N PRO A 24 7.06 -12.93 10.52
CA PRO A 24 7.89 -12.31 11.56
C PRO A 24 8.71 -11.10 11.09
N ARG A 25 9.21 -11.14 9.87
CA ARG A 25 10.02 -10.07 9.25
C ARG A 25 9.34 -8.70 9.15
N PHE A 26 7.99 -8.63 9.28
CA PHE A 26 7.32 -7.33 9.39
C PHE A 26 7.59 -6.62 10.71
N ASN A 27 7.97 -7.37 11.75
CA ASN A 27 8.31 -6.83 13.08
C ASN A 27 9.82 -6.73 13.32
N GLU A 28 10.64 -7.25 12.41
CA GLU A 28 12.10 -7.17 12.55
C GLU A 28 12.57 -5.73 12.31
N PRO A 29 13.51 -5.24 13.14
CA PRO A 29 14.15 -3.96 12.88
C PRO A 29 14.97 -4.04 11.60
N VAL A 30 14.83 -3.05 10.74
CA VAL A 30 15.54 -2.96 9.49
C VAL A 30 16.11 -1.57 9.30
N ASP A 31 17.29 -1.48 8.72
CA ASP A 31 17.92 -0.21 8.37
C ASP A 31 17.26 0.37 7.11
N ARG A 32 16.41 1.38 7.31
CA ARG A 32 15.69 2.07 6.25
C ARG A 32 16.65 2.73 5.23
N VAL A 33 17.77 3.31 5.73
CA VAL A 33 18.73 4.03 4.88
C VAL A 33 19.43 3.03 3.97
N ALA A 34 19.98 1.96 4.55
CA ALA A 34 20.65 0.91 3.77
C ALA A 34 19.73 0.27 2.71
N ILE A 35 18.43 0.07 3.03
CA ILE A 35 17.48 -0.47 2.05
C ILE A 35 17.21 0.55 0.94
N ALA A 36 17.02 1.83 1.26
CA ALA A 36 16.80 2.87 0.26
C ALA A 36 17.99 2.96 -0.70
N GLU A 37 19.20 3.05 -0.18
CA GLU A 37 20.44 3.09 -0.97
C GLU A 37 20.61 1.85 -1.86
N LYS A 38 20.39 0.65 -1.34
CA LYS A 38 20.40 -0.61 -2.10
C LYS A 38 19.43 -0.60 -3.28
N MET A 39 18.28 0.11 -3.13
CA MET A 39 17.29 0.29 -4.20
C MET A 39 17.64 1.46 -5.13
N GLY A 40 18.71 2.19 -4.87
CA GLY A 40 19.07 3.41 -5.58
C GLY A 40 18.11 4.57 -5.32
N LEU A 41 17.45 4.58 -4.15
CA LEU A 41 16.62 5.67 -3.66
C LEU A 41 17.47 6.60 -2.79
N ASP A 42 17.10 7.86 -2.78
CA ASP A 42 17.64 8.83 -1.84
C ASP A 42 16.89 8.70 -0.50
N PRO A 43 17.57 8.37 0.63
CA PRO A 43 16.91 8.18 1.92
C PRO A 43 16.30 9.47 2.50
N ASP A 44 16.74 10.65 2.06
CA ASP A 44 16.25 11.95 2.51
C ASP A 44 14.99 12.40 1.74
N VAL A 45 14.73 11.79 0.58
CA VAL A 45 13.54 12.09 -0.24
C VAL A 45 12.36 11.20 0.16
N PRO A 46 11.18 11.77 0.44
CA PRO A 46 9.98 10.98 0.75
C PRO A 46 9.63 9.99 -0.36
N THR A 47 9.39 8.75 0.00
CA THR A 47 9.03 7.68 -0.94
C THR A 47 7.56 7.30 -0.78
N ILE A 48 6.80 7.30 -1.88
CA ILE A 48 5.42 6.85 -1.94
C ILE A 48 5.38 5.43 -2.54
N LEU A 49 4.76 4.49 -1.82
CA LEU A 49 4.54 3.13 -2.31
C LEU A 49 3.14 3.01 -2.93
N VAL A 50 3.07 2.59 -4.18
CA VAL A 50 1.80 2.31 -4.89
C VAL A 50 1.65 0.82 -5.08
N MET A 51 0.58 0.23 -4.54
CA MET A 51 0.30 -1.21 -4.63
C MET A 51 -1.09 -1.48 -5.20
N GLY A 52 -1.17 -2.27 -6.28
CA GLY A 52 -2.43 -2.70 -6.89
C GLY A 52 -3.01 -4.02 -6.35
N GLY A 53 -2.45 -4.54 -5.25
CA GLY A 53 -2.71 -5.89 -4.78
C GLY A 53 -2.04 -6.96 -5.65
N GLY A 54 -2.11 -8.24 -5.23
CA GLY A 54 -1.38 -9.34 -5.89
C GLY A 54 -1.71 -9.53 -7.38
N GLN A 55 -2.90 -9.16 -7.81
CA GLN A 55 -3.32 -9.25 -9.23
C GLN A 55 -3.07 -7.96 -10.01
N GLY A 56 -2.55 -6.89 -9.39
CA GLY A 56 -2.32 -5.60 -10.06
C GLY A 56 -3.62 -4.94 -10.55
N LEU A 57 -4.73 -5.18 -9.84
CA LEU A 57 -6.03 -4.62 -10.19
C LEU A 57 -6.15 -3.17 -9.71
N GLY A 58 -6.69 -2.31 -10.56
CA GLY A 58 -6.96 -0.91 -10.25
C GLY A 58 -6.26 0.06 -11.22
N PRO A 59 -6.48 1.36 -11.06
CA PRO A 59 -5.97 2.39 -11.96
C PRO A 59 -4.50 2.77 -11.68
N ILE A 60 -3.61 1.77 -11.42
CA ILE A 60 -2.20 2.00 -11.01
C ILE A 60 -1.51 3.01 -11.94
N LYS A 61 -1.69 2.87 -13.26
CA LYS A 61 -1.08 3.77 -14.23
C LYS A 61 -1.58 5.21 -14.09
N LYS A 62 -2.87 5.40 -13.80
CA LYS A 62 -3.47 6.73 -13.59
C LYS A 62 -2.90 7.35 -12.29
N ILE A 63 -2.83 6.55 -11.21
CA ILE A 63 -2.26 6.95 -9.92
C ILE A 63 -0.81 7.41 -10.09
N VAL A 64 0.04 6.58 -10.71
CA VAL A 64 1.46 6.88 -10.90
C VAL A 64 1.66 8.14 -11.74
N LYS A 65 0.79 8.37 -12.75
CA LYS A 65 0.82 9.58 -13.56
C LYS A 65 0.40 10.82 -12.76
N SER A 66 -0.63 10.71 -11.91
CA SER A 66 -1.06 11.80 -11.04
C SER A 66 0.05 12.18 -10.05
N LEU A 67 0.60 11.19 -9.33
CA LEU A 67 1.75 11.40 -8.43
C LEU A 67 2.99 11.95 -9.17
N GLY A 68 3.22 11.52 -10.39
CA GLY A 68 4.34 12.03 -11.22
C GLY A 68 4.22 13.53 -11.56
N LYS A 69 2.99 14.06 -11.61
CA LYS A 69 2.71 15.48 -11.91
C LYS A 69 2.65 16.38 -10.67
N MET A 70 2.63 15.79 -9.46
CA MET A 70 2.60 16.58 -8.22
C MET A 70 3.78 17.56 -8.16
N ASN A 71 3.52 18.77 -7.67
CA ASN A 71 4.58 19.75 -7.40
C ASN A 71 5.23 19.51 -6.02
N MET A 72 5.65 18.28 -5.79
CA MET A 72 6.39 17.85 -4.59
C MET A 72 7.59 16.99 -5.00
N TYR A 73 8.70 17.16 -4.30
CA TYR A 73 9.88 16.34 -4.51
C TYR A 73 9.74 15.02 -3.78
N VAL A 74 9.32 13.97 -4.50
CA VAL A 74 9.07 12.63 -3.97
C VAL A 74 9.61 11.56 -4.91
N GLN A 75 9.89 10.39 -4.36
CA GLN A 75 10.20 9.16 -5.09
C GLN A 75 9.00 8.20 -5.04
N ILE A 76 8.85 7.36 -6.04
CA ILE A 76 7.71 6.46 -6.16
C ILE A 76 8.19 5.03 -6.36
N ILE A 77 7.70 4.11 -5.53
CA ILE A 77 7.82 2.67 -5.75
C ILE A 77 6.46 2.15 -6.20
N VAL A 78 6.45 1.36 -7.26
CA VAL A 78 5.22 0.77 -7.81
C VAL A 78 5.32 -0.75 -7.81
N LEU A 79 4.40 -1.40 -7.09
CA LEU A 79 4.15 -2.84 -7.19
C LEU A 79 2.93 -3.08 -8.08
N SER A 80 3.16 -3.48 -9.31
CA SER A 80 2.12 -3.64 -10.32
C SER A 80 1.53 -5.06 -10.39
N GLY A 81 2.06 -6.01 -9.59
CA GLY A 81 1.65 -7.41 -9.65
C GLY A 81 2.09 -8.08 -10.97
N VAL A 82 1.41 -9.16 -11.33
CA VAL A 82 1.81 -10.04 -12.46
C VAL A 82 1.45 -9.52 -13.86
N ASN A 83 0.82 -8.35 -13.97
CA ASN A 83 0.35 -7.82 -15.27
C ASN A 83 1.49 -7.17 -16.09
N LYS A 84 2.17 -7.94 -16.92
CA LYS A 84 3.31 -7.51 -17.75
C LYS A 84 3.02 -6.29 -18.65
N LYS A 85 1.77 -6.15 -19.15
CA LYS A 85 1.40 -5.00 -20.01
C LYS A 85 1.44 -3.68 -19.21
N ILE A 86 0.95 -3.71 -17.98
CA ILE A 86 1.00 -2.55 -17.06
C ILE A 86 2.45 -2.24 -16.70
N VAL A 87 3.24 -3.25 -16.35
CA VAL A 87 4.68 -3.10 -16.01
C VAL A 87 5.43 -2.38 -17.12
N ASN A 88 5.35 -2.87 -18.35
CA ASN A 88 6.07 -2.29 -19.50
C ASN A 88 5.62 -0.84 -19.78
N SER A 89 4.32 -0.57 -19.61
CA SER A 89 3.80 0.78 -19.75
C SER A 89 4.31 1.74 -18.67
N LEU A 90 4.39 1.26 -17.41
CA LEU A 90 4.91 2.03 -16.28
C LEU A 90 6.41 2.28 -16.40
N ARG A 91 7.19 1.28 -16.80
CA ARG A 91 8.64 1.43 -17.05
C ARG A 91 8.94 2.47 -18.13
N ARG A 92 8.16 2.47 -19.22
CA ARG A 92 8.28 3.51 -20.27
C ARG A 92 7.91 4.90 -19.78
N TYR A 93 6.94 5.01 -18.88
CA TYR A 93 6.61 6.27 -18.24
C TYR A 93 7.71 6.72 -17.28
N ALA A 94 8.17 5.82 -16.42
CA ALA A 94 9.24 6.08 -15.44
C ALA A 94 10.54 6.60 -16.10
N ALA A 95 10.90 6.03 -17.27
CA ALA A 95 12.09 6.44 -18.02
C ALA A 95 12.02 7.88 -18.57
N LYS A 96 10.82 8.50 -18.59
CA LYS A 96 10.59 9.87 -19.09
C LYS A 96 10.12 10.85 -18.00
N ALA A 97 9.97 10.36 -16.77
CA ALA A 97 9.50 11.17 -15.66
C ALA A 97 10.66 11.90 -14.99
N ASP A 98 10.41 13.12 -14.53
CA ASP A 98 11.39 13.90 -13.76
C ASP A 98 11.62 13.31 -12.36
N LYS A 99 10.62 12.58 -11.83
CA LYS A 99 10.71 11.91 -10.54
C LYS A 99 11.33 10.53 -10.66
N LYS A 100 12.07 10.11 -9.64
CA LYS A 100 12.54 8.72 -9.51
C LYS A 100 11.34 7.80 -9.30
N ILE A 101 11.12 6.86 -10.24
CA ILE A 101 10.04 5.87 -10.19
C ILE A 101 10.63 4.48 -10.39
N LEU A 102 10.52 3.64 -9.37
CA LEU A 102 10.91 2.22 -9.44
C LEU A 102 9.67 1.36 -9.69
N VAL A 103 9.73 0.49 -10.70
CA VAL A 103 8.61 -0.37 -11.09
C VAL A 103 8.99 -1.83 -10.90
N PHE A 104 8.34 -2.46 -9.94
CA PHE A 104 8.45 -3.89 -9.64
C PHE A 104 7.20 -4.65 -10.09
N GLU A 105 7.40 -5.90 -10.47
CA GLU A 105 6.31 -6.85 -10.74
C GLU A 105 5.82 -7.45 -9.43
N PHE A 106 6.23 -8.65 -9.14
CA PHE A 106 6.00 -9.33 -7.87
C PHE A 106 7.31 -9.34 -7.05
N VAL A 107 7.20 -9.10 -5.75
CA VAL A 107 8.34 -9.16 -4.84
C VAL A 107 8.03 -10.08 -3.66
N THR A 108 9.06 -10.64 -3.05
CA THR A 108 8.94 -11.49 -1.85
C THR A 108 9.30 -10.73 -0.56
N ASN A 109 9.84 -9.52 -0.68
CA ASN A 109 10.32 -8.63 0.39
C ASN A 109 9.53 -7.33 0.47
N VAL A 110 8.19 -7.43 0.45
CA VAL A 110 7.31 -6.27 0.49
C VAL A 110 7.51 -5.43 1.77
N GLU A 111 7.92 -6.06 2.86
CA GLU A 111 8.24 -5.40 4.12
C GLU A 111 9.40 -4.39 3.99
N GLU A 112 10.39 -4.65 3.16
CA GLU A 112 11.47 -3.69 2.86
C GLU A 112 10.92 -2.47 2.13
N LEU A 113 10.06 -2.66 1.12
CA LEU A 113 9.44 -1.58 0.37
C LEU A 113 8.53 -0.71 1.26
N MET A 114 7.79 -1.35 2.16
CA MET A 114 6.97 -0.63 3.15
C MET A 114 7.82 0.13 4.17
N THR A 115 8.99 -0.38 4.52
CA THR A 115 9.91 0.29 5.46
C THR A 115 10.50 1.58 4.89
N VAL A 116 10.85 1.61 3.60
CA VAL A 116 11.38 2.83 2.97
C VAL A 116 10.30 3.85 2.64
N ALA A 117 9.05 3.42 2.47
CA ALA A 117 7.94 4.28 2.16
C ALA A 117 7.53 5.17 3.35
N LYS A 118 7.02 6.36 3.07
CA LYS A 118 6.38 7.28 4.03
C LYS A 118 4.86 7.25 3.92
N LEU A 119 4.34 6.75 2.81
CA LEU A 119 2.92 6.69 2.49
C LEU A 119 2.67 5.51 1.54
N ILE A 120 1.53 4.84 1.70
CA ILE A 120 1.09 3.84 0.73
C ILE A 120 -0.24 4.24 0.07
N VAL A 121 -0.29 4.14 -1.26
CA VAL A 121 -1.51 4.27 -2.06
C VAL A 121 -1.95 2.90 -2.51
N THR A 122 -3.07 2.40 -1.99
CA THR A 122 -3.48 1.01 -2.23
C THR A 122 -4.98 0.78 -2.03
N LYS A 123 -5.44 -0.42 -2.35
CA LYS A 123 -6.72 -0.95 -1.89
C LYS A 123 -6.58 -1.51 -0.47
N PRO A 124 -7.55 -1.32 0.41
CA PRO A 124 -7.47 -1.72 1.81
C PRO A 124 -7.81 -3.20 2.02
N GLY A 125 -7.13 -4.10 1.32
CA GLY A 125 -7.21 -5.54 1.55
C GLY A 125 -6.71 -5.91 2.94
N GLY A 126 -7.23 -6.99 3.54
CA GLY A 126 -6.92 -7.35 4.93
C GLY A 126 -5.43 -7.48 5.22
N MET A 127 -4.69 -8.22 4.38
CA MET A 127 -3.24 -8.40 4.55
C MET A 127 -2.50 -7.08 4.42
N THR A 128 -2.71 -6.33 3.32
CA THR A 128 -2.04 -5.05 3.08
C THR A 128 -2.32 -4.04 4.20
N THR A 129 -3.57 -4.02 4.70
CA THR A 129 -3.94 -3.16 5.85
C THR A 129 -3.15 -3.55 7.09
N ALA A 130 -3.10 -4.85 7.44
CA ALA A 130 -2.37 -5.31 8.62
C ALA A 130 -0.85 -5.07 8.51
N GLU A 131 -0.27 -5.31 7.33
CA GLU A 131 1.14 -5.05 7.01
C GLU A 131 1.48 -3.55 7.15
N SER A 132 0.65 -2.68 6.56
CA SER A 132 0.83 -1.22 6.64
C SER A 132 0.74 -0.70 8.07
N LEU A 133 -0.24 -1.18 8.85
CA LEU A 133 -0.39 -0.82 10.25
C LEU A 133 0.82 -1.24 11.09
N THR A 134 1.34 -2.45 10.86
CA THR A 134 2.53 -2.96 11.56
C THR A 134 3.78 -2.13 11.25
N LYS A 135 3.88 -1.60 10.02
CA LYS A 135 4.97 -0.69 9.61
C LYS A 135 4.72 0.78 9.96
N GLY A 136 3.59 1.11 10.61
CA GLY A 136 3.23 2.50 10.89
C GLY A 136 3.03 3.36 9.64
N LEU A 137 2.64 2.75 8.52
CA LEU A 137 2.58 3.39 7.21
C LEU A 137 1.18 3.95 6.95
N PRO A 138 1.00 5.29 6.84
CA PRO A 138 -0.27 5.91 6.52
C PRO A 138 -0.79 5.46 5.16
N MET A 139 -2.13 5.36 5.01
CA MET A 139 -2.74 4.79 3.82
C MET A 139 -3.61 5.80 3.07
N VAL A 140 -3.37 5.96 1.77
CA VAL A 140 -4.34 6.54 0.83
C VAL A 140 -5.10 5.40 0.17
N VAL A 141 -6.38 5.31 0.51
CA VAL A 141 -7.27 4.24 0.05
C VAL A 141 -7.93 4.64 -1.25
N ILE A 142 -7.82 3.76 -2.24
CA ILE A 142 -8.42 3.95 -3.56
C ILE A 142 -9.33 2.77 -3.91
N ASN A 143 -10.43 3.05 -4.57
CA ASN A 143 -11.36 2.07 -5.15
C ASN A 143 -11.61 0.82 -4.26
N PRO A 144 -12.01 0.97 -2.99
CA PRO A 144 -12.29 -0.16 -2.13
C PRO A 144 -13.47 -0.97 -2.68
N ILE A 145 -13.33 -2.30 -2.68
CA ILE A 145 -14.41 -3.20 -3.10
C ILE A 145 -15.50 -3.23 -2.00
N PRO A 146 -16.79 -3.20 -2.38
CA PRO A 146 -17.88 -3.33 -1.41
C PRO A 146 -17.73 -4.55 -0.50
N GLY A 147 -18.05 -4.39 0.78
CA GLY A 147 -17.96 -5.44 1.78
C GLY A 147 -16.74 -5.31 2.69
N GLN A 148 -15.74 -6.17 2.57
CA GLN A 148 -14.60 -6.21 3.49
C GLN A 148 -13.71 -4.97 3.35
N GLU A 149 -13.36 -4.57 2.12
CA GLU A 149 -12.46 -3.44 1.90
C GLU A 149 -13.10 -2.12 2.34
N MET A 150 -14.42 -1.94 2.15
CA MET A 150 -15.13 -0.78 2.68
C MET A 150 -15.04 -0.69 4.20
N ARG A 151 -15.24 -1.81 4.92
CA ARG A 151 -15.13 -1.83 6.40
C ARG A 151 -13.69 -1.54 6.86
N ASN A 152 -12.69 -2.02 6.13
CA ASN A 152 -11.29 -1.69 6.41
C ASN A 152 -11.03 -0.20 6.18
N THR A 153 -11.63 0.39 5.13
CA THR A 153 -11.55 1.83 4.84
C THR A 153 -12.15 2.64 5.99
N ASP A 154 -13.36 2.31 6.41
CA ASP A 154 -14.06 3.01 7.50
C ASP A 154 -13.23 2.95 8.79
N PHE A 155 -12.66 1.78 9.10
CA PHE A 155 -11.77 1.61 10.24
C PHE A 155 -10.53 2.52 10.15
N LEU A 156 -9.84 2.54 9.00
CA LEU A 156 -8.63 3.35 8.80
C LEU A 156 -8.93 4.85 8.96
N ILE A 157 -10.06 5.33 8.41
CA ILE A 157 -10.48 6.72 8.53
C ILE A 157 -10.82 7.06 9.99
N GLN A 158 -11.62 6.22 10.67
CA GLN A 158 -12.01 6.43 12.07
C GLN A 158 -10.81 6.47 13.03
N GLN A 159 -9.75 5.72 12.72
CA GLN A 159 -8.52 5.72 13.51
C GLN A 159 -7.53 6.84 13.10
N GLY A 160 -7.85 7.65 12.09
CA GLY A 160 -6.96 8.71 11.60
C GLY A 160 -5.68 8.20 10.93
N ILE A 161 -5.67 6.94 10.47
CA ILE A 161 -4.48 6.28 9.88
C ILE A 161 -4.51 6.29 8.35
N GLY A 162 -5.64 6.66 7.77
CA GLY A 162 -5.79 6.71 6.33
C GLY A 162 -6.85 7.68 5.88
N ILE A 163 -6.78 8.02 4.61
CA ILE A 163 -7.78 8.81 3.89
C ILE A 163 -8.30 8.02 2.70
N ARG A 164 -9.53 8.28 2.30
CA ARG A 164 -10.10 7.74 1.07
C ARG A 164 -10.09 8.79 -0.02
N VAL A 165 -9.60 8.43 -1.18
CA VAL A 165 -9.67 9.25 -2.39
C VAL A 165 -10.71 8.65 -3.33
N HIS A 166 -11.66 9.47 -3.78
CA HIS A 166 -12.75 9.04 -4.67
C HIS A 166 -12.34 9.09 -6.13
N ASP A 167 -11.63 10.14 -6.54
CA ASP A 167 -11.04 10.22 -7.87
C ASP A 167 -9.51 10.18 -7.77
N VAL A 168 -8.91 9.44 -8.70
CA VAL A 168 -7.44 9.33 -8.79
C VAL A 168 -6.78 10.67 -9.11
N ASP A 169 -7.50 11.59 -9.73
CA ASP A 169 -6.99 12.92 -10.05
C ASP A 169 -6.83 13.80 -8.79
N ASP A 170 -7.50 13.44 -7.68
CA ASP A 170 -7.39 14.12 -6.38
C ASP A 170 -6.19 13.63 -5.53
N ILE A 171 -5.36 12.74 -6.05
CA ILE A 171 -4.19 12.21 -5.32
C ILE A 171 -3.00 13.19 -5.37
N GLY A 172 -3.02 14.17 -6.29
CA GLY A 172 -1.92 15.08 -6.56
C GLY A 172 -1.94 16.39 -5.79
#